data_68f8ac032acd2481848e48da9d0b8955
#
_entry.id   68f8ac032acd2481848e48da9d0b8955
#
_cell.length_a   1.000
_cell.length_b   1.000
_cell.length_c   1.000
_cell.angle_alpha   90.00
_cell.angle_beta   90.00
_cell.angle_gamma   90.00
#
_symmetry.space_group_name_H-M   'P 1'
#
loop_
_entity.id
_entity.type
_entity.pdbx_description
1 polymer ?
#
loop_
_entity_poly.entity_id
_entity_poly.type
_entity_poly.pdbx_seq_one_letter_code
_entity_poly.pdbx_strand_id
1 'polypeptide(L)'
;MRILHLSDTHGLHHQISDLPEADVIVHSGDISHSETESEVLDFLNWFIGLPYPHKIFVTGNHDLCLWDAEFIEDLPANVHFLQDGGCEIDGVKFFGLAYNHPEELIPDDTDIVVTHEPPVMILDNSAGTHWGNAPLRNRLMAIKPRYHLFGHAHESFGTLKEDCTIFSNGSLLDERNKLVRKPRLFLLR
;
A
#
# COMPACT_ATOMS: atom_id res chain seq x y z
N MET A 1 -16.66 -3.35 -6.62
CA MET A 1 -15.71 -3.71 -5.53
C MET A 1 -15.41 -2.47 -4.68
N ARG A 2 -15.48 -2.56 -3.35
CA ARG A 2 -15.09 -1.51 -2.40
C ARG A 2 -13.68 -1.81 -1.91
N ILE A 3 -12.77 -0.85 -2.00
CA ILE A 3 -11.37 -1.00 -1.63
C ILE A 3 -11.06 0.03 -0.54
N LEU A 4 -10.65 -0.45 0.64
CA LEU A 4 -10.18 0.38 1.72
C LEU A 4 -8.66 0.45 1.69
N HIS A 5 -8.09 1.65 1.60
CA HIS A 5 -6.65 1.87 1.49
C HIS A 5 -6.12 2.63 2.70
N LEU A 6 -5.01 2.14 3.25
CA LEU A 6 -4.21 2.74 4.31
C LEU A 6 -2.73 2.40 4.13
N SER A 7 -1.87 3.17 4.77
CA SER A 7 -0.41 3.01 4.76
C SER A 7 0.22 3.65 5.99
N ASP A 8 1.50 3.37 6.23
CA ASP A 8 2.33 4.05 7.22
C ASP A 8 1.69 4.05 8.61
N THR A 9 1.45 2.84 9.13
CA THR A 9 0.89 2.66 10.47
C THR A 9 1.93 2.63 11.57
N HIS A 10 3.19 2.27 11.25
CA HIS A 10 4.34 2.28 12.15
C HIS A 10 4.01 1.75 13.56
N GLY A 11 3.37 0.57 13.64
CA GLY A 11 2.96 -0.06 14.89
C GLY A 11 1.75 0.56 15.58
N LEU A 12 1.13 1.64 15.03
CA LEU A 12 -0.04 2.29 15.63
C LEU A 12 -1.38 1.74 15.13
N HIS A 13 -1.38 0.61 14.41
CA HIS A 13 -2.56 0.00 13.78
C HIS A 13 -3.70 -0.28 14.77
N HIS A 14 -3.40 -0.65 16.02
CA HIS A 14 -4.42 -0.84 17.07
C HIS A 14 -5.16 0.44 17.48
N GLN A 15 -4.64 1.62 17.13
CA GLN A 15 -5.30 2.90 17.42
C GLN A 15 -6.27 3.33 16.31
N ILE A 16 -6.29 2.60 15.19
CA ILE A 16 -7.19 2.90 14.08
C ILE A 16 -8.61 2.50 14.48
N SER A 17 -9.50 3.46 14.57
CA SER A 17 -10.93 3.26 14.80
C SER A 17 -11.73 3.47 13.52
N ASP A 18 -12.98 3.04 13.53
CA ASP A 18 -13.96 3.33 12.49
C ASP A 18 -13.53 2.88 11.07
N LEU A 19 -13.05 1.65 10.96
CA LEU A 19 -12.75 1.03 9.66
C LEU A 19 -14.07 0.71 8.93
N PRO A 20 -14.39 1.38 7.79
CA PRO A 20 -15.61 1.13 7.06
C PRO A 20 -15.62 -0.24 6.38
N GLU A 21 -16.80 -0.78 6.09
CA GLU A 21 -16.94 -2.01 5.32
C GLU A 21 -16.34 -1.87 3.91
N ALA A 22 -15.57 -2.88 3.50
CA ALA A 22 -14.99 -3.00 2.17
C ALA A 22 -14.90 -4.47 1.76
N ASP A 23 -14.73 -4.72 0.47
CA ASP A 23 -14.51 -6.07 -0.08
C ASP A 23 -13.02 -6.44 0.01
N VAL A 24 -12.14 -5.44 -0.11
CA VAL A 24 -10.68 -5.56 0.00
C VAL A 24 -10.14 -4.44 0.89
N ILE A 25 -9.25 -4.79 1.83
CA ILE A 25 -8.41 -3.81 2.54
C ILE A 25 -6.98 -3.92 2.01
N VAL A 26 -6.35 -2.78 1.72
CA VAL A 26 -4.99 -2.70 1.20
C VAL A 26 -4.14 -1.85 2.13
N HIS A 27 -3.01 -2.41 2.60
CA HIS A 27 -1.97 -1.69 3.35
C HIS A 27 -0.71 -1.55 2.49
N SER A 28 -0.32 -0.33 2.17
CA SER A 28 0.77 -0.07 1.22
C SER A 28 2.12 0.23 1.91
N GLY A 29 2.46 -0.56 2.94
CA GLY A 29 3.80 -0.56 3.54
C GLY A 29 3.96 0.31 4.78
N ASP A 30 5.15 0.21 5.40
CA ASP A 30 5.50 0.81 6.68
C ASP A 30 4.53 0.39 7.80
N ILE A 31 4.45 -0.95 7.98
CA ILE A 31 3.67 -1.58 9.04
C ILE A 31 4.38 -1.48 10.41
N SER A 32 5.73 -1.52 10.40
CA SER A 32 6.57 -1.45 11.59
C SER A 32 7.21 -0.07 11.77
N HIS A 33 7.68 0.21 13.00
CA HIS A 33 8.42 1.43 13.35
C HIS A 33 9.90 1.13 13.67
N SER A 34 10.13 0.07 14.43
CA SER A 34 11.46 -0.33 14.90
C SER A 34 12.04 -1.50 14.11
N GLU A 35 11.41 -1.86 12.98
CA GLU A 35 11.90 -2.86 12.03
C GLU A 35 12.04 -4.27 12.63
N THR A 36 11.26 -4.56 13.69
CA THR A 36 11.36 -5.83 14.43
C THR A 36 10.34 -6.85 13.97
N GLU A 37 10.71 -8.14 14.03
CA GLU A 37 9.77 -9.26 13.77
C GLU A 37 8.54 -9.21 14.69
N SER A 38 8.70 -8.78 15.94
CA SER A 38 7.59 -8.70 16.88
C SER A 38 6.55 -7.67 16.49
N GLU A 39 6.95 -6.53 15.89
CA GLU A 39 6.01 -5.53 15.36
C GLU A 39 5.28 -6.05 14.13
N VAL A 40 5.98 -6.78 13.25
CA VAL A 40 5.38 -7.41 12.09
C VAL A 40 4.37 -8.48 12.50
N LEU A 41 4.71 -9.33 13.47
CA LEU A 41 3.78 -10.35 14.00
C LEU A 41 2.55 -9.71 14.66
N ASP A 42 2.73 -8.61 15.40
CA ASP A 42 1.62 -7.87 16.01
C ASP A 42 0.68 -7.30 14.92
N PHE A 43 1.25 -6.70 13.86
CA PHE A 43 0.48 -6.24 12.71
C PHE A 43 -0.25 -7.39 12.02
N LEU A 44 0.43 -8.50 11.73
CA LEU A 44 -0.19 -9.64 11.06
C LEU A 44 -1.37 -10.19 11.85
N ASN A 45 -1.21 -10.34 13.17
CA ASN A 45 -2.30 -10.79 14.03
C ASN A 45 -3.52 -9.84 13.98
N TRP A 46 -3.27 -8.53 14.03
CA TRP A 46 -4.32 -7.53 13.89
C TRP A 46 -4.96 -7.59 12.51
N PHE A 47 -4.16 -7.59 11.43
CA PHE A 47 -4.62 -7.51 10.05
C PHE A 47 -5.41 -8.75 9.64
N ILE A 48 -4.94 -9.94 10.03
CA ILE A 48 -5.64 -11.20 9.81
C ILE A 48 -7.00 -11.21 10.51
N GLY A 49 -7.06 -10.67 11.74
CA GLY A 49 -8.28 -10.59 12.54
C GLY A 49 -9.34 -9.60 12.04
N LEU A 50 -9.01 -8.72 11.09
CA LEU A 50 -9.97 -7.77 10.54
C LEU A 50 -11.06 -8.47 9.72
N PRO A 51 -12.33 -8.00 9.74
CA PRO A 51 -13.49 -8.67 9.12
C PRO A 51 -13.61 -8.37 7.62
N TYR A 52 -12.49 -8.32 6.87
CA TYR A 52 -12.52 -8.09 5.42
C TYR A 52 -12.39 -9.40 4.66
N PRO A 53 -13.20 -9.61 3.58
CA PRO A 53 -13.11 -10.77 2.71
C PRO A 53 -11.69 -10.99 2.16
N HIS A 54 -11.05 -9.92 1.70
CA HIS A 54 -9.67 -9.97 1.17
C HIS A 54 -8.80 -8.90 1.82
N LYS A 55 -7.54 -9.24 2.04
CA LYS A 55 -6.56 -8.38 2.67
C LYS A 55 -5.27 -8.43 1.87
N ILE A 56 -4.75 -7.27 1.48
CA ILE A 56 -3.52 -7.14 0.69
C ILE A 56 -2.55 -6.25 1.45
N PHE A 57 -1.27 -6.62 1.50
CA PHE A 57 -0.23 -5.73 1.99
C PHE A 57 1.08 -5.91 1.23
N VAL A 58 1.87 -4.85 1.19
CA VAL A 58 3.24 -4.80 0.68
C VAL A 58 4.17 -4.30 1.79
N THR A 59 5.48 -4.43 1.60
CA THR A 59 6.48 -3.85 2.51
C THR A 59 6.74 -2.38 2.20
N GLY A 60 7.13 -1.63 3.23
CA GLY A 60 7.74 -0.32 3.11
C GLY A 60 9.23 -0.33 3.50
N ASN A 61 9.83 0.85 3.57
CA ASN A 61 11.26 0.97 3.92
C ASN A 61 11.57 0.70 5.40
N HIS A 62 10.56 0.72 6.28
CA HIS A 62 10.70 0.33 7.69
C HIS A 62 10.37 -1.14 7.98
N ASP A 63 10.09 -1.95 6.97
CA ASP A 63 9.73 -3.35 7.15
C ASP A 63 10.89 -4.30 6.80
N LEU A 64 12.12 -3.96 7.26
CA LEU A 64 13.38 -4.61 6.88
C LEU A 64 13.38 -6.13 7.04
N CYS A 65 12.74 -6.65 8.08
CA CYS A 65 12.67 -8.10 8.32
C CYS A 65 11.86 -8.87 7.26
N LEU A 66 11.11 -8.15 6.39
CA LEU A 66 10.34 -8.73 5.28
C LEU A 66 10.95 -8.47 3.89
N TRP A 67 12.02 -7.69 3.76
CA TRP A 67 12.53 -7.28 2.45
C TRP A 67 12.94 -8.44 1.55
N ASP A 68 13.58 -9.45 2.14
CA ASP A 68 14.03 -10.65 1.41
C ASP A 68 13.00 -11.81 1.44
N ALA A 69 11.80 -11.55 1.99
CA ALA A 69 10.77 -12.58 2.11
C ALA A 69 9.95 -12.68 0.82
N GLU A 70 10.09 -13.75 0.07
CA GLU A 70 9.26 -14.03 -1.11
C GLU A 70 7.81 -14.38 -0.71
N PHE A 71 7.62 -14.99 0.46
CA PHE A 71 6.32 -15.36 1.01
C PHE A 71 6.38 -15.42 2.54
N ILE A 72 5.22 -15.42 3.17
CA ILE A 72 5.06 -15.63 4.61
C ILE A 72 4.28 -16.92 4.80
N GLU A 73 4.86 -17.86 5.56
CA GLU A 73 4.22 -19.14 5.86
C GLU A 73 2.93 -18.96 6.67
N ASP A 74 1.98 -19.87 6.49
CA ASP A 74 0.72 -19.97 7.24
C ASP A 74 -0.22 -18.74 7.14
N LEU A 75 -0.03 -17.86 6.16
CA LEU A 75 -1.03 -16.82 5.91
C LEU A 75 -2.37 -17.45 5.46
N PRO A 76 -3.51 -16.99 5.99
CA PRO A 76 -4.83 -17.39 5.50
C PRO A 76 -4.97 -17.10 4.00
N ALA A 77 -5.69 -17.95 3.26
CA ALA A 77 -5.85 -17.83 1.81
C ALA A 77 -6.43 -16.50 1.31
N ASN A 78 -7.07 -15.73 2.20
CA ASN A 78 -7.63 -14.42 1.89
C ASN A 78 -6.71 -13.25 2.31
N VAL A 79 -5.47 -13.54 2.72
CA VAL A 79 -4.44 -12.55 3.06
C VAL A 79 -3.29 -12.69 2.08
N HIS A 80 -3.05 -11.65 1.32
CA HIS A 80 -2.08 -11.62 0.22
C HIS A 80 -0.92 -10.69 0.59
N PHE A 81 0.25 -11.26 0.84
CA PHE A 81 1.51 -10.55 0.89
C PHE A 81 2.04 -10.46 -0.54
N LEU A 82 2.09 -9.25 -1.10
CA LEU A 82 2.52 -9.04 -2.47
C LEU A 82 3.95 -8.44 -2.48
N GLN A 83 4.91 -9.31 -2.77
CA GLN A 83 6.33 -8.97 -2.91
C GLN A 83 6.74 -9.34 -4.33
N ASP A 84 6.73 -8.36 -5.27
CA ASP A 84 6.90 -8.55 -6.72
C ASP A 84 5.94 -9.58 -7.31
N GLY A 85 4.73 -9.59 -6.78
CA GLY A 85 3.73 -10.59 -7.11
C GLY A 85 2.33 -10.00 -7.23
N GLY A 86 1.43 -10.80 -7.77
CA GLY A 86 0.05 -10.39 -7.98
C GLY A 86 -0.98 -11.38 -7.45
N CYS A 87 -2.20 -10.92 -7.30
CA CYS A 87 -3.38 -11.73 -7.07
C CYS A 87 -4.56 -11.19 -7.89
N GLU A 88 -5.54 -12.06 -8.14
CA GLU A 88 -6.79 -11.68 -8.81
C GLU A 88 -7.96 -11.90 -7.84
N ILE A 89 -8.77 -10.88 -7.65
CA ILE A 89 -9.95 -10.89 -6.78
C ILE A 89 -11.14 -10.40 -7.61
N ASP A 90 -12.15 -11.26 -7.81
CA ASP A 90 -13.35 -10.95 -8.58
C ASP A 90 -13.06 -10.36 -9.98
N GLY A 91 -12.04 -10.88 -10.66
CA GLY A 91 -11.62 -10.42 -11.99
C GLY A 91 -10.81 -9.13 -12.00
N VAL A 92 -10.40 -8.61 -10.85
CA VAL A 92 -9.53 -7.43 -10.70
C VAL A 92 -8.12 -7.89 -10.37
N LYS A 93 -7.14 -7.46 -11.16
CA LYS A 93 -5.73 -7.83 -11.03
C LYS A 93 -4.99 -6.81 -10.17
N PHE A 94 -4.48 -7.27 -9.03
CA PHE A 94 -3.61 -6.51 -8.14
C PHE A 94 -2.16 -6.95 -8.35
N PHE A 95 -1.23 -6.01 -8.30
CA PHE A 95 0.20 -6.29 -8.29
C PHE A 95 0.88 -5.43 -7.23
N GLY A 96 1.65 -6.07 -6.33
CA GLY A 96 2.47 -5.41 -5.34
C GLY A 96 3.94 -5.42 -5.77
N LEU A 97 4.55 -4.24 -5.86
CA LEU A 97 5.98 -4.09 -6.10
C LEU A 97 6.68 -3.86 -4.77
N ALA A 98 7.72 -4.64 -4.51
CA ALA A 98 8.58 -4.48 -3.34
C ALA A 98 9.30 -3.12 -3.34
N TYR A 99 9.64 -2.63 -2.14
CA TYR A 99 10.35 -1.37 -2.00
C TYR A 99 11.69 -1.39 -2.74
N ASN A 100 11.93 -0.37 -3.57
CA ASN A 100 13.15 -0.19 -4.36
C ASN A 100 13.45 -1.33 -5.37
N HIS A 101 12.40 -2.06 -5.83
CA HIS A 101 12.54 -3.08 -6.87
C HIS A 101 12.20 -2.52 -8.26
N PRO A 102 12.66 -3.21 -9.37
CA PRO A 102 12.47 -2.72 -10.72
C PRO A 102 10.99 -2.67 -11.12
N GLU A 103 10.52 -1.53 -11.57
CA GLU A 103 9.13 -1.30 -11.96
C GLU A 103 8.71 -2.04 -13.24
N GLU A 104 9.65 -2.54 -14.02
CA GLU A 104 9.39 -3.39 -15.18
C GLU A 104 8.74 -4.73 -14.77
N LEU A 105 8.84 -5.14 -13.50
CA LEU A 105 8.16 -6.32 -12.97
C LEU A 105 6.64 -6.18 -12.98
N ILE A 106 6.09 -4.95 -12.94
CA ILE A 106 4.64 -4.72 -12.96
C ILE A 106 4.07 -5.15 -14.32
N PRO A 107 3.14 -6.12 -14.40
CA PRO A 107 2.54 -6.55 -15.66
C PRO A 107 1.72 -5.44 -16.35
N ASP A 108 1.66 -5.48 -17.70
CA ASP A 108 0.94 -4.48 -18.51
C ASP A 108 -0.57 -4.46 -18.24
N ASP A 109 -1.15 -5.59 -17.85
CA ASP A 109 -2.59 -5.79 -17.67
C ASP A 109 -3.03 -5.69 -16.20
N THR A 110 -2.22 -5.02 -15.36
CA THR A 110 -2.52 -4.79 -13.95
C THR A 110 -3.60 -3.70 -13.80
N ASP A 111 -4.69 -4.02 -13.08
CA ASP A 111 -5.75 -3.04 -12.76
C ASP A 111 -5.36 -2.13 -11.60
N ILE A 112 -4.74 -2.68 -10.55
CA ILE A 112 -4.39 -1.96 -9.34
C ILE A 112 -2.95 -2.26 -8.97
N VAL A 113 -2.12 -1.23 -8.97
CA VAL A 113 -0.73 -1.31 -8.53
C VAL A 113 -0.65 -0.86 -7.07
N VAL A 114 0.07 -1.63 -6.26
CA VAL A 114 0.35 -1.30 -4.86
C VAL A 114 1.86 -1.21 -4.69
N THR A 115 2.35 -0.07 -4.24
CA THR A 115 3.78 0.14 -3.90
C THR A 115 3.86 0.84 -2.56
N HIS A 116 5.02 0.90 -1.94
CA HIS A 116 5.21 1.83 -0.83
C HIS A 116 5.63 3.21 -1.34
N GLU A 117 6.59 3.26 -2.27
CA GLU A 117 7.07 4.50 -2.85
C GLU A 117 6.02 5.20 -3.72
N PRO A 118 5.95 6.55 -3.64
CA PRO A 118 5.17 7.35 -4.58
C PRO A 118 5.86 7.46 -5.95
N PRO A 119 5.11 7.66 -7.04
CA PRO A 119 5.69 8.09 -8.30
C PRO A 119 6.08 9.58 -8.20
N VAL A 120 7.20 9.97 -8.84
CA VAL A 120 7.69 11.35 -8.77
C VAL A 120 6.63 12.37 -9.23
N MET A 121 6.52 13.49 -8.53
CA MET A 121 5.57 14.59 -8.77
C MET A 121 4.09 14.22 -8.57
N ILE A 122 3.80 13.08 -7.92
CA ILE A 122 2.44 12.66 -7.61
C ILE A 122 2.35 12.32 -6.12
N LEU A 123 1.84 13.24 -5.29
CA LEU A 123 1.66 13.07 -3.85
C LEU A 123 2.93 12.54 -3.15
N ASP A 124 4.09 13.09 -3.53
CA ASP A 124 5.42 12.64 -3.14
C ASP A 124 6.24 13.72 -2.44
N ASN A 125 5.61 14.87 -2.16
CA ASN A 125 6.30 15.99 -1.50
C ASN A 125 6.39 15.77 0.00
N SER A 126 7.60 15.90 0.56
CA SER A 126 7.83 15.99 1.98
C SER A 126 8.87 17.09 2.24
N ALA A 127 8.59 17.99 3.16
CA ALA A 127 9.41 19.15 3.50
C ALA A 127 9.83 20.00 2.28
N GLY A 128 8.96 20.11 1.26
CA GLY A 128 9.23 20.86 0.03
C GLY A 128 10.09 20.15 -1.00
N THR A 129 10.43 18.87 -0.77
CA THR A 129 11.22 18.04 -1.69
C THR A 129 10.35 16.91 -2.25
N HIS A 130 10.52 16.63 -3.54
CA HIS A 130 9.91 15.48 -4.20
C HIS A 130 10.80 14.25 -4.04
N TRP A 131 10.27 13.19 -3.42
CA TRP A 131 10.97 11.95 -3.09
C TRP A 131 10.53 10.76 -3.96
N GLY A 132 9.61 11.00 -4.90
CA GLY A 132 9.03 9.93 -5.69
C GLY A 132 9.98 9.33 -6.71
N ASN A 133 9.63 8.10 -7.14
CA ASN A 133 10.36 7.28 -8.08
C ASN A 133 9.97 7.65 -9.53
N ALA A 134 10.94 8.12 -10.34
CA ALA A 134 10.69 8.55 -11.71
C ALA A 134 10.48 7.37 -12.69
N PRO A 135 11.26 6.29 -12.67
CA PRO A 135 10.97 5.06 -13.39
C PRO A 135 9.57 4.52 -13.11
N LEU A 136 9.15 4.42 -11.84
CA LEU A 136 7.80 3.99 -11.46
C LEU A 136 6.72 4.87 -12.11
N ARG A 137 6.90 6.20 -12.11
CA ARG A 137 5.97 7.09 -12.82
C ARG A 137 5.86 6.74 -14.29
N ASN A 138 7.00 6.54 -14.97
CA ASN A 138 7.02 6.22 -16.40
C ASN A 138 6.28 4.89 -16.66
N ARG A 139 6.50 3.88 -15.81
CA ARG A 139 5.80 2.59 -15.93
C ARG A 139 4.29 2.75 -15.77
N LEU A 140 3.85 3.46 -14.73
CA LEU A 140 2.43 3.70 -14.47
C LEU A 140 1.75 4.48 -15.61
N MET A 141 2.43 5.48 -16.19
CA MET A 141 1.91 6.22 -17.36
C MET A 141 1.80 5.34 -18.60
N ALA A 142 2.65 4.32 -18.75
CA ALA A 142 2.61 3.39 -19.88
C ALA A 142 1.46 2.37 -19.73
N ILE A 143 1.31 1.74 -18.56
CA ILE A 143 0.32 0.68 -18.33
C ILE A 143 -1.07 1.20 -17.95
N LYS A 144 -1.14 2.43 -17.40
CA LYS A 144 -2.38 3.14 -17.03
C LYS A 144 -3.32 2.31 -16.16
N PRO A 145 -2.88 1.86 -14.96
CA PRO A 145 -3.75 1.10 -14.07
C PRO A 145 -4.94 1.97 -13.63
N ARG A 146 -6.02 1.35 -13.19
CA ARG A 146 -7.20 2.08 -12.66
C ARG A 146 -6.87 2.80 -11.35
N TYR A 147 -6.04 2.15 -10.48
CA TYR A 147 -5.56 2.72 -9.23
C TYR A 147 -4.07 2.44 -9.03
N HIS A 148 -3.39 3.40 -8.42
CA HIS A 148 -2.10 3.21 -7.79
C HIS A 148 -2.20 3.62 -6.32
N LEU A 149 -1.97 2.66 -5.41
CA LEU A 149 -2.10 2.81 -3.97
C LEU A 149 -0.69 2.77 -3.35
N PHE A 150 -0.32 3.80 -2.58
CA PHE A 150 1.01 3.95 -2.02
C PHE A 150 1.01 4.78 -0.73
N GLY A 151 2.18 4.99 -0.10
CA GLY A 151 2.35 5.74 1.13
C GLY A 151 3.62 6.59 1.15
N HIS A 152 4.45 6.38 2.19
CA HIS A 152 5.80 6.93 2.35
C HIS A 152 5.88 8.45 2.58
N ALA A 153 5.34 9.26 1.70
CA ALA A 153 5.35 10.72 1.83
C ALA A 153 4.21 11.19 2.75
N HIS A 154 4.42 11.15 4.06
CA HIS A 154 3.38 11.43 5.08
C HIS A 154 2.66 12.76 4.82
N GLU A 155 3.39 13.85 4.51
CA GLU A 155 2.79 15.17 4.29
C GLU A 155 1.88 15.24 3.05
N SER A 156 2.04 14.29 2.12
CA SER A 156 1.32 14.23 0.85
C SER A 156 0.09 13.32 0.85
N PHE A 157 -0.42 12.96 2.03
CA PHE A 157 -1.68 12.20 2.12
C PHE A 157 -2.77 12.81 1.24
N GLY A 158 -3.34 12.01 0.36
CA GLY A 158 -4.33 12.55 -0.56
C GLY A 158 -4.68 11.60 -1.70
N THR A 159 -5.49 12.12 -2.62
CA THR A 159 -5.81 11.49 -3.89
C THR A 159 -5.64 12.46 -5.04
N LEU A 160 -5.12 11.97 -6.14
CA LEU A 160 -4.98 12.71 -7.40
C LEU A 160 -5.51 11.83 -8.54
N LYS A 161 -6.22 12.41 -9.48
CA LYS A 161 -6.55 11.72 -10.74
C LYS A 161 -5.73 12.33 -11.87
N GLU A 162 -4.96 11.48 -12.55
CA GLU A 162 -4.25 11.84 -13.78
C GLU A 162 -4.65 10.84 -14.87
N ASP A 163 -5.13 11.32 -16.01
CA ASP A 163 -5.73 10.51 -17.08
C ASP A 163 -6.84 9.56 -16.54
N CYS A 164 -6.63 8.26 -16.68
CA CYS A 164 -7.56 7.24 -16.20
C CYS A 164 -7.17 6.63 -14.84
N THR A 165 -5.99 6.98 -14.31
CA THR A 165 -5.47 6.44 -13.04
C THR A 165 -5.85 7.34 -11.86
N ILE A 166 -6.31 6.72 -10.78
CA ILE A 166 -6.47 7.37 -9.48
C ILE A 166 -5.28 6.98 -8.61
N PHE A 167 -4.50 7.97 -8.21
CA PHE A 167 -3.38 7.87 -7.31
C PHE A 167 -3.85 8.13 -5.88
N SER A 168 -3.42 7.31 -4.93
CA SER A 168 -3.75 7.46 -3.51
C SER A 168 -2.52 7.29 -2.65
N ASN A 169 -2.11 8.37 -1.98
CA ASN A 169 -1.20 8.30 -0.85
C ASN A 169 -2.04 8.06 0.42
N GLY A 170 -1.88 6.87 1.03
CA GLY A 170 -2.66 6.39 2.16
C GLY A 170 -2.03 6.58 3.53
N SER A 171 -0.93 7.34 3.64
CA SER A 171 -0.18 7.55 4.89
C SER A 171 -1.08 8.10 6.00
N LEU A 172 -1.31 7.31 7.06
CA LEU A 172 -2.21 7.72 8.15
C LEU A 172 -1.53 8.64 9.15
N LEU A 173 -0.21 8.63 9.22
CA LEU A 173 0.56 9.43 10.16
C LEU A 173 0.94 10.79 9.56
N ASP A 174 1.12 11.79 10.42
CA ASP A 174 1.74 13.05 10.05
C ASP A 174 3.28 12.95 10.12
N GLU A 175 3.97 14.06 9.82
CA GLU A 175 5.43 14.18 9.87
C GLU A 175 6.04 13.99 11.28
N ARG A 176 5.20 13.90 12.31
CA ARG A 176 5.57 13.65 13.71
C ARG A 176 5.21 12.25 14.17
N ASN A 177 4.88 11.36 13.21
CA ASN A 177 4.42 10.00 13.47
C ASN A 177 3.19 9.93 14.37
N LYS A 178 2.26 10.89 14.26
CA LYS A 178 0.98 10.86 14.96
C LYS A 178 -0.11 10.40 14.01
N LEU A 179 -0.97 9.52 14.49
CA LEU A 179 -2.15 9.06 13.76
C LEU A 179 -3.17 10.21 13.71
N VAL A 180 -3.29 10.86 12.55
CA VAL A 180 -4.15 12.05 12.36
C VAL A 180 -5.14 11.91 11.21
N ARG A 181 -5.05 10.84 10.42
CA ARG A 181 -5.86 10.63 9.21
C ARG A 181 -6.63 9.31 9.31
N LYS A 182 -7.62 9.16 8.42
CA LYS A 182 -8.45 7.95 8.32
C LYS A 182 -8.18 7.25 6.99
N PRO A 183 -8.32 5.90 6.93
CA PRO A 183 -8.26 5.15 5.70
C PRO A 183 -9.23 5.68 4.64
N ARG A 184 -8.89 5.47 3.36
CA ARG A 184 -9.70 5.93 2.23
C ARG A 184 -10.45 4.79 1.59
N LEU A 185 -11.76 5.00 1.39
CA LEU A 185 -12.62 4.04 0.70
C LEU A 185 -12.80 4.45 -0.76
N PHE A 186 -12.54 3.51 -1.67
CA PHE A 186 -12.75 3.65 -3.10
C PHE A 186 -13.84 2.70 -3.59
N LEU A 187 -14.57 3.11 -4.60
CA LEU A 187 -15.56 2.30 -5.30
C LEU A 187 -15.07 2.02 -6.73
N LEU A 188 -14.61 0.82 -6.97
CA LEU A 188 -14.24 0.31 -8.29
C LEU A 188 -15.52 -0.12 -9.02
N ARG A 189 -15.86 0.59 -10.09
CA ARG A 189 -17.02 0.32 -10.97
C ARG A 189 -16.64 -0.47 -12.19
#